data_55442709a5b2f2a1d2c4e82bf32968d6
#
_entry.id   55442709a5b2f2a1d2c4e82bf32968d6
#
_cell.length_a   1.000
_cell.length_b   1.000
_cell.length_c   1.000
_cell.angle_alpha   90.00
_cell.angle_beta   90.00
_cell.angle_gamma   90.00
#
_symmetry.space_group_name_H-M   'P 1'
#
loop_
_entity.id
_entity.type
_entity.pdbx_description
1 polymer ?
#
loop_
_entity_poly.entity_id
_entity_poly.type
_entity_poly.pdbx_seq_one_letter_code
_entity_poly.pdbx_strand_id
1 'polypeptide(L)'
;SISKSILINKKINLFLDDYSALFLLLNRVRKSKSSLSEDSLLISFKNNFNKKLKVNVFPTVDHDDYITIQFTESIISDKFVSHKIHSKISQSFSSMVGMLMHELKNPLSGILGATQLLEKDLKNKNNLELTSLIKLETQRINKLLSSMENISIGEGNIDCNHINIHEVLKYCKKIAENSFGKNVLFNENYDPSLPEIFGNYDLLIQIFLNLIKNACEAMIDNPSIILKTSYNSNKVASLNMYDMPETLPLQVEIIDNGIGIEEDKINNIFDPFVSSKKSGYGLGLSIVSSGLSSLGASIDVISKKGQTNFRINFPFKEKYIG
;
A
#
# COMPACT_ATOMS: atom_id res chain seq x y z
N SER A 1 31.72 4.37 -15.60
CA SER A 1 31.29 5.77 -15.87
C SER A 1 31.96 6.26 -17.15
N ILE A 2 31.18 6.76 -18.11
CA ILE A 2 31.71 7.39 -19.33
C ILE A 2 32.01 8.85 -18.99
N SER A 3 33.23 9.32 -19.32
CA SER A 3 33.60 10.72 -19.02
C SER A 3 32.79 11.69 -19.90
N LYS A 4 32.51 12.88 -19.38
CA LYS A 4 31.77 13.95 -20.08
C LYS A 4 32.38 14.27 -21.45
N SER A 5 33.74 14.26 -21.59
CA SER A 5 34.46 14.53 -22.82
C SER A 5 34.16 13.54 -23.95
N ILE A 6 33.78 12.30 -23.62
CA ILE A 6 33.49 11.28 -24.65
C ILE A 6 32.06 11.46 -25.22
N LEU A 7 31.16 12.11 -24.49
CA LEU A 7 29.75 12.28 -24.87
C LEU A 7 29.53 13.53 -25.74
N ILE A 8 30.35 14.55 -25.58
CA ILE A 8 30.18 15.84 -26.30
C ILE A 8 30.31 15.61 -27.81
N ASN A 9 29.36 16.14 -28.58
CA ASN A 9 29.31 16.09 -30.06
C ASN A 9 29.19 14.66 -30.63
N LYS A 10 28.76 13.68 -29.82
CA LYS A 10 28.47 12.30 -30.31
C LYS A 10 26.98 12.08 -30.50
N LYS A 11 26.64 11.27 -31.49
CA LYS A 11 25.24 10.86 -31.72
C LYS A 11 24.80 9.95 -30.61
N ILE A 12 23.63 10.19 -30.06
CA ILE A 12 23.04 9.42 -28.94
C ILE A 12 22.83 7.92 -29.29
N ASN A 13 22.59 7.60 -30.57
CA ASN A 13 22.46 6.22 -31.04
C ASN A 13 23.77 5.40 -31.05
N LEU A 14 24.91 6.05 -30.74
CA LEU A 14 26.16 5.32 -30.49
C LEU A 14 26.17 4.62 -29.13
N PHE A 15 25.36 5.10 -28.19
CA PHE A 15 25.34 4.64 -26.79
C PHE A 15 24.08 3.85 -26.47
N LEU A 16 22.98 4.12 -27.17
CA LEU A 16 21.67 3.52 -26.94
C LEU A 16 21.30 2.57 -28.05
N ASP A 17 20.49 1.60 -27.71
CA ASP A 17 19.88 0.65 -28.68
C ASP A 17 18.87 1.39 -29.57
N ASP A 18 18.84 1.09 -30.85
CA ASP A 18 17.99 1.78 -31.84
C ASP A 18 16.49 1.59 -31.57
N TYR A 19 16.11 0.57 -30.81
CA TYR A 19 14.74 0.29 -30.37
C TYR A 19 14.42 0.81 -28.96
N SER A 20 15.28 1.66 -28.40
CA SER A 20 15.05 2.22 -27.07
C SER A 20 13.75 3.05 -27.04
N ALA A 21 12.89 2.82 -26.05
CA ALA A 21 11.68 3.60 -25.82
C ALA A 21 11.92 5.11 -25.71
N LEU A 22 13.18 5.51 -25.42
CA LEU A 22 13.59 6.91 -25.39
C LEU A 22 13.40 7.60 -26.77
N PHE A 23 13.68 6.90 -27.88
CA PHE A 23 13.49 7.51 -29.22
C PHE A 23 12.02 7.79 -29.53
N LEU A 24 11.10 6.98 -29.03
CA LEU A 24 9.66 7.24 -29.15
C LEU A 24 9.28 8.50 -28.38
N LEU A 25 9.82 8.66 -27.17
CA LEU A 25 9.59 9.84 -26.33
C LEU A 25 10.11 11.10 -27.00
N LEU A 26 11.35 11.08 -27.51
CA LEU A 26 11.96 12.18 -28.24
C LEU A 26 11.14 12.62 -29.46
N ASN A 27 10.64 11.65 -30.24
CA ASN A 27 9.79 11.93 -31.40
C ASN A 27 8.45 12.56 -31.01
N ARG A 28 7.87 12.16 -29.87
CA ARG A 28 6.64 12.77 -29.36
C ARG A 28 6.87 14.22 -28.94
N VAL A 29 7.91 14.52 -28.19
CA VAL A 29 8.28 15.90 -27.77
C VAL A 29 8.56 16.79 -28.99
N ARG A 30 9.24 16.29 -30.02
CA ARG A 30 9.47 17.03 -31.28
C ARG A 30 8.17 17.40 -31.97
N LYS A 31 7.21 16.48 -32.01
CA LYS A 31 5.89 16.71 -32.68
C LYS A 31 4.99 17.62 -31.85
N SER A 32 4.93 17.42 -30.54
CA SER A 32 4.00 18.13 -29.67
C SER A 32 4.51 19.49 -29.19
N LYS A 33 5.84 19.73 -29.29
CA LYS A 33 6.53 20.91 -28.73
C LYS A 33 6.23 21.13 -27.22
N SER A 34 5.84 20.06 -26.52
CA SER A 34 5.55 20.09 -25.08
C SER A 34 6.53 19.19 -24.32
N SER A 35 6.80 19.56 -23.07
CA SER A 35 7.64 18.74 -22.19
C SER A 35 6.94 17.44 -21.82
N LEU A 36 7.67 16.33 -21.79
CA LEU A 36 7.21 15.04 -21.34
C LEU A 36 8.14 14.49 -20.25
N SER A 37 7.54 13.85 -19.26
CA SER A 37 8.25 13.17 -18.17
C SER A 37 7.82 11.72 -18.12
N GLU A 38 8.80 10.81 -18.00
CA GLU A 38 8.58 9.38 -17.82
C GLU A 38 9.36 8.93 -16.59
N ASP A 39 8.65 8.44 -15.58
CA ASP A 39 9.27 8.15 -14.27
C ASP A 39 10.04 6.83 -14.21
N SER A 40 9.81 5.91 -15.16
CA SER A 40 10.46 4.58 -15.18
C SER A 40 10.66 4.07 -16.61
N LEU A 41 11.50 4.75 -17.38
CA LEU A 41 11.85 4.34 -18.72
C LEU A 41 13.00 3.32 -18.69
N LEU A 42 12.80 2.15 -19.26
CA LEU A 42 13.88 1.18 -19.45
C LEU A 42 14.77 1.64 -20.61
N ILE A 43 15.98 2.04 -20.30
CA ILE A 43 16.96 2.45 -21.30
C ILE A 43 17.94 1.31 -21.52
N SER A 44 17.96 0.81 -22.76
CA SER A 44 18.89 -0.23 -23.20
C SER A 44 20.12 0.42 -23.81
N PHE A 45 21.30 0.13 -23.24
CA PHE A 45 22.58 0.57 -23.74
C PHE A 45 23.24 -0.52 -24.59
N LYS A 46 23.97 -0.16 -25.64
CA LYS A 46 24.62 -1.10 -26.57
C LYS A 46 25.63 -2.07 -25.94
N ASN A 47 26.01 -1.84 -24.70
CA ASN A 47 26.87 -2.74 -23.92
C ASN A 47 26.10 -3.80 -23.11
N ASN A 48 24.87 -4.13 -23.51
CA ASN A 48 23.95 -5.03 -22.80
C ASN A 48 23.62 -4.61 -21.37
N PHE A 49 23.77 -3.33 -21.06
CA PHE A 49 23.41 -2.75 -19.77
C PHE A 49 22.05 -2.07 -19.89
N ASN A 50 21.08 -2.53 -19.13
CA ASN A 50 19.74 -1.93 -19.08
C ASN A 50 19.56 -1.24 -17.74
N LYS A 51 19.11 0.02 -17.77
CA LYS A 51 18.83 0.78 -16.55
C LYS A 51 17.47 1.46 -16.65
N LYS A 52 16.68 1.36 -15.60
CA LYS A 52 15.44 2.12 -15.46
C LYS A 52 15.78 3.50 -14.90
N LEU A 53 15.40 4.54 -15.62
CA LEU A 53 15.67 5.92 -15.27
C LEU A 53 14.37 6.73 -15.38
N LYS A 54 14.24 7.74 -14.52
CA LYS A 54 13.30 8.83 -14.75
C LYS A 54 13.86 9.72 -15.83
N VAL A 55 13.08 9.96 -16.87
CA VAL A 55 13.50 10.76 -18.03
C VAL A 55 12.55 11.92 -18.18
N ASN A 56 13.10 13.13 -18.08
CA ASN A 56 12.39 14.36 -18.41
C ASN A 56 12.93 14.89 -19.73
N VAL A 57 12.04 15.20 -20.66
CA VAL A 57 12.40 15.72 -21.99
C VAL A 57 11.72 17.06 -22.18
N PHE A 58 12.52 18.09 -22.47
CA PHE A 58 12.05 19.46 -22.65
C PHE A 58 12.46 19.98 -24.02
N PRO A 59 11.58 20.67 -24.77
CA PRO A 59 11.99 21.50 -25.90
C PRO A 59 12.85 22.67 -25.37
N THR A 60 13.92 23.01 -26.08
CA THR A 60 14.77 24.12 -25.71
C THR A 60 14.15 25.43 -26.19
N VAL A 61 13.99 26.42 -25.32
CA VAL A 61 13.23 27.66 -25.61
C VAL A 61 13.94 28.53 -26.67
N ASP A 62 15.28 28.50 -26.68
CA ASP A 62 16.08 29.36 -27.57
C ASP A 62 16.44 28.74 -28.94
N HIS A 63 16.17 27.47 -29.12
CA HIS A 63 16.48 26.73 -30.34
C HIS A 63 15.42 25.62 -30.61
N ASP A 64 14.60 25.82 -31.60
CA ASP A 64 13.49 24.92 -31.95
C ASP A 64 13.92 23.48 -32.32
N ASP A 65 15.17 23.26 -32.67
CA ASP A 65 15.76 22.00 -33.10
C ASP A 65 16.41 21.18 -31.96
N TYR A 66 16.55 21.79 -30.78
CA TYR A 66 17.24 21.16 -29.65
C TYR A 66 16.22 20.65 -28.61
N ILE A 67 16.55 19.49 -28.02
CA ILE A 67 15.81 18.89 -26.93
C ILE A 67 16.75 18.64 -25.78
N THR A 68 16.36 19.09 -24.60
CA THR A 68 17.08 18.77 -23.34
C THR A 68 16.52 17.49 -22.75
N ILE A 69 17.39 16.53 -22.45
CA ILE A 69 17.05 15.29 -21.78
C ILE A 69 17.71 15.27 -20.41
N GLN A 70 16.93 15.10 -19.38
CA GLN A 70 17.39 14.93 -18.01
C GLN A 70 17.15 13.48 -17.56
N PHE A 71 18.21 12.79 -17.19
CA PHE A 71 18.16 11.47 -16.60
C PHE A 71 18.34 11.57 -15.09
N THR A 72 17.42 10.98 -14.35
CA THR A 72 17.51 10.87 -12.89
C THR A 72 17.40 9.40 -12.51
N GLU A 73 18.20 8.93 -11.57
CA GLU A 73 18.05 7.55 -11.09
C GLU A 73 16.67 7.42 -10.43
N SER A 74 15.88 6.49 -10.97
CA SER A 74 14.59 6.16 -10.38
C SER A 74 14.83 5.23 -9.19
N ILE A 75 14.87 5.79 -7.99
CA ILE A 75 14.93 5.02 -6.73
C ILE A 75 13.64 4.21 -6.52
N ILE A 76 12.62 4.47 -7.35
CA ILE A 76 11.22 4.01 -7.14
C ILE A 76 10.89 2.73 -7.92
N SER A 77 11.66 2.38 -8.98
CA SER A 77 11.16 1.44 -10.02
C SER A 77 11.07 -0.03 -9.62
N ASP A 78 11.94 -0.52 -8.74
CA ASP A 78 11.93 -1.95 -8.41
C ASP A 78 10.89 -2.32 -7.33
N LYS A 79 10.52 -1.33 -6.49
CA LYS A 79 9.51 -1.53 -5.44
C LYS A 79 8.07 -1.58 -5.99
N PHE A 80 7.75 -0.79 -7.03
CA PHE A 80 6.39 -0.76 -7.60
C PHE A 80 6.03 -1.99 -8.44
N VAL A 81 6.98 -2.60 -9.14
CA VAL A 81 6.74 -3.83 -9.91
C VAL A 81 6.46 -5.00 -8.99
N SER A 82 7.17 -5.09 -7.86
CA SER A 82 6.91 -6.11 -6.85
C SER A 82 5.52 -5.96 -6.22
N HIS A 83 5.09 -4.74 -5.89
CA HIS A 83 3.75 -4.51 -5.32
C HIS A 83 2.60 -4.90 -6.27
N LYS A 84 2.76 -4.74 -7.57
CA LYS A 84 1.71 -5.11 -8.55
C LYS A 84 1.62 -6.61 -8.81
N ILE A 85 2.73 -7.33 -8.72
CA ILE A 85 2.75 -8.80 -8.73
C ILE A 85 2.13 -9.33 -7.45
N HIS A 86 2.46 -8.73 -6.29
CA HIS A 86 1.87 -9.06 -4.99
C HIS A 86 0.36 -8.80 -4.96
N SER A 87 -0.15 -7.71 -5.55
CA SER A 87 -1.58 -7.43 -5.59
C SER A 87 -2.36 -8.45 -6.43
N LYS A 88 -1.83 -8.94 -7.56
CA LYS A 88 -2.48 -10.00 -8.37
C LYS A 88 -2.47 -11.36 -7.68
N ILE A 89 -1.37 -11.71 -7.02
CA ILE A 89 -1.28 -12.94 -6.20
C ILE A 89 -2.23 -12.83 -5.01
N SER A 90 -2.30 -11.66 -4.37
CA SER A 90 -3.24 -11.38 -3.27
C SER A 90 -4.70 -11.49 -3.72
N GLN A 91 -5.08 -11.03 -4.90
CA GLN A 91 -6.46 -11.13 -5.40
C GLN A 91 -6.89 -12.58 -5.65
N SER A 92 -6.06 -13.40 -6.35
CA SER A 92 -6.36 -14.81 -6.58
C SER A 92 -6.36 -15.61 -5.28
N PHE A 93 -5.53 -15.24 -4.32
CA PHE A 93 -5.51 -15.81 -2.97
C PHE A 93 -6.74 -15.39 -2.17
N SER A 94 -7.19 -14.14 -2.31
CA SER A 94 -8.35 -13.59 -1.59
C SER A 94 -9.64 -14.31 -1.94
N SER A 95 -9.92 -14.60 -3.23
CA SER A 95 -11.14 -15.30 -3.64
C SER A 95 -11.16 -16.74 -3.17
N MET A 96 -10.03 -17.44 -3.21
CA MET A 96 -9.92 -18.81 -2.71
C MET A 96 -10.03 -18.88 -1.19
N VAL A 97 -9.46 -17.90 -0.50
CA VAL A 97 -9.57 -17.76 0.97
C VAL A 97 -11.01 -17.49 1.39
N GLY A 98 -11.75 -16.61 0.69
CA GLY A 98 -13.13 -16.30 1.02
C GLY A 98 -14.03 -17.55 0.99
N MET A 99 -13.90 -18.39 -0.03
CA MET A 99 -14.67 -19.65 -0.14
C MET A 99 -14.32 -20.62 0.99
N LEU A 100 -13.03 -20.85 1.25
CA LEU A 100 -12.57 -21.73 2.34
C LEU A 100 -13.01 -21.23 3.72
N MET A 101 -13.10 -19.92 3.90
CA MET A 101 -13.52 -19.29 5.15
C MET A 101 -14.98 -19.66 5.52
N HIS A 102 -15.88 -19.55 4.56
CA HIS A 102 -17.29 -19.93 4.78
C HIS A 102 -17.42 -21.41 5.10
N GLU A 103 -16.64 -22.29 4.43
CA GLU A 103 -16.66 -23.73 4.70
C GLU A 103 -16.02 -24.10 6.05
N LEU A 104 -15.06 -23.33 6.55
CA LEU A 104 -14.45 -23.56 7.87
C LEU A 104 -15.29 -22.98 9.03
N LYS A 105 -15.99 -21.86 8.82
CA LYS A 105 -16.89 -21.27 9.83
C LYS A 105 -18.02 -22.19 10.23
N ASN A 106 -18.56 -22.94 9.27
CA ASN A 106 -19.67 -23.86 9.51
C ASN A 106 -19.35 -24.96 10.52
N PRO A 107 -18.28 -25.80 10.36
CA PRO A 107 -17.95 -26.83 11.34
C PRO A 107 -17.53 -26.23 12.71
N LEU A 108 -16.86 -25.06 12.72
CA LEU A 108 -16.50 -24.40 13.96
C LEU A 108 -17.72 -23.91 14.74
N SER A 109 -18.75 -23.42 14.06
CA SER A 109 -20.03 -23.08 14.69
C SER A 109 -20.71 -24.29 15.28
N GLY A 110 -20.62 -25.45 14.61
CA GLY A 110 -21.12 -26.74 15.15
C GLY A 110 -20.37 -27.18 16.40
N ILE A 111 -19.03 -27.10 16.41
CA ILE A 111 -18.19 -27.43 17.58
C ILE A 111 -18.51 -26.48 18.74
N LEU A 112 -18.64 -25.18 18.49
CA LEU A 112 -18.99 -24.20 19.50
C LEU A 112 -20.39 -24.47 20.11
N GLY A 113 -21.37 -24.77 19.27
CA GLY A 113 -22.73 -25.16 19.71
C GLY A 113 -22.73 -26.42 20.56
N ALA A 114 -21.99 -27.45 20.12
CA ALA A 114 -21.88 -28.71 20.88
C ALA A 114 -21.22 -28.51 22.24
N THR A 115 -20.15 -27.72 22.33
CA THR A 115 -19.50 -27.41 23.61
C THR A 115 -20.40 -26.62 24.55
N GLN A 116 -21.21 -25.69 24.03
CA GLN A 116 -22.19 -24.94 24.84
C GLN A 116 -23.32 -25.85 25.41
N LEU A 117 -23.73 -26.85 24.65
CA LEU A 117 -24.67 -27.83 25.13
C LEU A 117 -24.08 -28.74 26.22
N LEU A 118 -22.86 -29.21 26.00
CA LEU A 118 -22.14 -30.00 27.00
C LEU A 118 -21.90 -29.21 28.31
N GLU A 119 -21.54 -27.93 28.24
CA GLU A 119 -21.36 -27.09 29.44
C GLU A 119 -22.61 -27.04 30.34
N LYS A 120 -23.82 -27.13 29.78
CA LYS A 120 -25.09 -27.11 30.55
C LYS A 120 -25.32 -28.39 31.36
N ASP A 121 -24.86 -29.53 30.86
CA ASP A 121 -25.14 -30.84 31.43
C ASP A 121 -23.99 -31.39 32.31
N LEU A 122 -22.78 -30.76 32.24
CA LEU A 122 -21.64 -31.24 32.96
C LEU A 122 -21.59 -30.73 34.41
N LYS A 123 -21.53 -31.72 35.36
CA LYS A 123 -21.33 -31.45 36.78
C LYS A 123 -19.87 -31.60 37.25
N ASN A 124 -19.02 -32.21 36.41
CA ASN A 124 -17.64 -32.48 36.73
C ASN A 124 -16.74 -31.27 36.36
N LYS A 125 -16.02 -30.74 37.34
CA LYS A 125 -15.16 -29.55 37.19
C LYS A 125 -14.11 -29.73 36.08
N ASN A 126 -13.47 -30.89 35.98
CA ASN A 126 -12.45 -31.15 34.95
C ASN A 126 -13.04 -31.13 33.53
N ASN A 127 -14.26 -31.62 33.37
CA ASN A 127 -14.96 -31.61 32.08
C ASN A 127 -15.40 -30.18 31.70
N LEU A 128 -15.75 -29.33 32.66
CA LEU A 128 -16.06 -27.94 32.43
C LEU A 128 -14.81 -27.15 32.02
N GLU A 129 -13.63 -27.47 32.56
CA GLU A 129 -12.37 -26.86 32.15
C GLU A 129 -12.01 -27.25 30.70
N LEU A 130 -12.22 -28.50 30.29
CA LEU A 130 -11.99 -28.97 28.93
C LEU A 130 -12.96 -28.34 27.92
N THR A 131 -14.23 -28.25 28.25
CA THR A 131 -15.25 -27.60 27.36
C THR A 131 -14.95 -26.10 27.22
N SER A 132 -14.54 -25.42 28.30
CA SER A 132 -14.15 -24.02 28.24
C SER A 132 -12.90 -23.80 27.36
N LEU A 133 -11.93 -24.72 27.39
CA LEU A 133 -10.77 -24.69 26.52
C LEU A 133 -11.14 -24.85 25.04
N ILE A 134 -11.98 -25.86 24.72
CA ILE A 134 -12.46 -26.06 23.34
C ILE A 134 -13.21 -24.82 22.84
N LYS A 135 -14.03 -24.21 23.66
CA LYS A 135 -14.77 -22.98 23.34
C LYS A 135 -13.81 -21.82 23.04
N LEU A 136 -12.79 -21.62 23.89
CA LEU A 136 -11.78 -20.57 23.71
C LEU A 136 -11.00 -20.78 22.42
N GLU A 137 -10.53 -21.97 22.12
CA GLU A 137 -9.79 -22.27 20.90
C GLU A 137 -10.68 -22.13 19.64
N THR A 138 -11.94 -22.58 19.72
CA THR A 138 -12.92 -22.40 18.64
C THR A 138 -13.18 -20.91 18.36
N GLN A 139 -13.34 -20.09 19.42
CA GLN A 139 -13.50 -18.65 19.28
C GLN A 139 -12.24 -17.99 18.72
N ARG A 140 -11.06 -18.49 19.10
CA ARG A 140 -9.77 -18.03 18.56
C ARG A 140 -9.66 -18.29 17.06
N ILE A 141 -10.03 -19.50 16.61
CA ILE A 141 -10.03 -19.85 15.19
C ILE A 141 -11.06 -18.99 14.44
N ASN A 142 -12.27 -18.79 14.99
CA ASN A 142 -13.26 -17.91 14.38
C ASN A 142 -12.77 -16.47 14.21
N LYS A 143 -12.03 -15.91 15.18
CA LYS A 143 -11.41 -14.58 15.05
C LYS A 143 -10.37 -14.55 13.94
N LEU A 144 -9.57 -15.60 13.79
CA LEU A 144 -8.62 -15.75 12.69
C LEU A 144 -9.34 -15.75 11.34
N LEU A 145 -10.37 -16.56 11.22
CA LEU A 145 -11.17 -16.66 10.00
C LEU A 145 -11.80 -15.32 9.65
N SER A 146 -12.41 -14.62 10.62
CA SER A 146 -13.00 -13.30 10.38
C SER A 146 -11.96 -12.27 9.94
N SER A 147 -10.71 -12.37 10.44
CA SER A 147 -9.61 -11.51 9.96
C SER A 147 -9.25 -11.79 8.50
N MET A 148 -9.43 -13.03 8.05
CA MET A 148 -9.14 -13.43 6.67
C MET A 148 -10.29 -13.10 5.71
N GLU A 149 -11.56 -13.14 6.16
CA GLU A 149 -12.72 -12.68 5.35
C GLU A 149 -12.54 -11.25 4.87
N ASN A 150 -11.97 -10.40 5.71
CA ASN A 150 -11.67 -9.02 5.37
C ASN A 150 -10.62 -8.86 4.24
N ILE A 151 -9.83 -9.90 3.94
CA ILE A 151 -8.93 -9.93 2.78
C ILE A 151 -9.73 -10.17 1.48
N SER A 152 -10.84 -10.89 1.57
CA SER A 152 -11.70 -11.27 0.44
C SER A 152 -12.70 -10.19 0.01
N ILE A 153 -12.92 -9.13 0.79
CA ILE A 153 -13.93 -8.08 0.53
C ILE A 153 -13.63 -7.26 -0.76
N GLY A 154 -12.45 -7.44 -1.38
CA GLY A 154 -12.09 -6.74 -2.62
C GLY A 154 -12.89 -7.09 -3.87
N GLU A 155 -13.75 -8.10 -3.87
CA GLU A 155 -14.47 -8.59 -5.07
C GLU A 155 -15.98 -8.29 -5.09
N GLY A 156 -16.56 -7.72 -4.01
CA GLY A 156 -17.97 -7.30 -3.96
C GLY A 156 -18.18 -5.86 -4.44
N ASN A 157 -19.40 -5.50 -4.82
CA ASN A 157 -19.80 -4.11 -5.01
C ASN A 157 -19.63 -3.37 -3.68
N ILE A 158 -18.49 -2.71 -3.51
CA ILE A 158 -18.21 -1.87 -2.34
C ILE A 158 -18.94 -0.56 -2.58
N ASP A 159 -19.91 -0.23 -1.72
CA ASP A 159 -20.54 1.10 -1.75
C ASP A 159 -19.48 2.16 -1.44
N CYS A 160 -19.03 2.84 -2.48
CA CYS A 160 -18.07 3.92 -2.39
C CYS A 160 -18.75 5.28 -2.44
N ASN A 161 -18.33 6.18 -1.57
CA ASN A 161 -18.82 7.55 -1.48
C ASN A 161 -17.64 8.51 -1.39
N HIS A 162 -17.91 9.80 -1.58
CA HIS A 162 -16.96 10.86 -1.28
C HIS A 162 -16.84 11.02 0.24
N ILE A 163 -15.64 10.89 0.77
CA ILE A 163 -15.34 10.80 2.20
C ILE A 163 -14.24 11.80 2.55
N ASN A 164 -14.47 12.58 3.59
CA ASN A 164 -13.42 13.40 4.19
C ASN A 164 -12.47 12.51 4.98
N ILE A 165 -11.25 12.35 4.48
CA ILE A 165 -10.24 11.48 5.09
C ILE A 165 -9.84 11.93 6.51
N HIS A 166 -9.93 13.23 6.80
CA HIS A 166 -9.61 13.75 8.12
C HIS A 166 -10.59 13.26 9.19
N GLU A 167 -11.88 13.08 8.83
CA GLU A 167 -12.88 12.52 9.74
C GLU A 167 -12.56 11.06 10.07
N VAL A 168 -12.19 10.27 9.07
CA VAL A 168 -11.76 8.88 9.24
C VAL A 168 -10.54 8.80 10.16
N LEU A 169 -9.51 9.62 9.91
CA LEU A 169 -8.30 9.63 10.71
C LEU A 169 -8.55 10.05 12.15
N LYS A 170 -9.38 11.08 12.38
CA LYS A 170 -9.80 11.52 13.71
C LYS A 170 -10.57 10.43 14.45
N TYR A 171 -11.45 9.73 13.77
CA TYR A 171 -12.20 8.61 14.34
C TYR A 171 -11.27 7.46 14.73
N CYS A 172 -10.36 7.06 13.85
CA CYS A 172 -9.36 6.02 14.15
C CYS A 172 -8.43 6.39 15.30
N LYS A 173 -7.97 7.65 15.36
CA LYS A 173 -7.20 8.19 16.49
C LYS A 173 -7.96 8.03 17.80
N LYS A 174 -9.22 8.47 17.84
CA LYS A 174 -10.06 8.39 19.04
C LYS A 174 -10.24 6.95 19.52
N ILE A 175 -10.41 5.99 18.61
CA ILE A 175 -10.45 4.56 18.96
C ILE A 175 -9.11 4.11 19.54
N ALA A 176 -8.00 4.47 18.91
CA ALA A 176 -6.67 4.07 19.36
C ALA A 176 -6.37 4.64 20.77
N GLU A 177 -6.60 5.92 21.00
CA GLU A 177 -6.41 6.60 22.29
C GLU A 177 -7.21 5.94 23.42
N ASN A 178 -8.41 5.43 23.13
CA ASN A 178 -9.26 4.77 24.13
C ASN A 178 -8.98 3.26 24.31
N SER A 179 -8.11 2.67 23.48
CA SER A 179 -7.84 1.23 23.50
C SER A 179 -6.34 0.91 23.56
N PHE A 180 -5.73 0.59 22.44
CA PHE A 180 -4.36 0.10 22.35
C PHE A 180 -3.28 1.18 22.29
N GLY A 181 -3.65 2.43 22.05
CA GLY A 181 -2.75 3.59 21.95
C GLY A 181 -2.88 4.60 23.11
N LYS A 182 -3.30 4.17 24.31
CA LYS A 182 -3.55 5.06 25.46
C LYS A 182 -2.35 5.93 25.86
N ASN A 183 -1.13 5.41 25.68
CA ASN A 183 0.10 6.10 26.06
C ASN A 183 0.84 6.71 24.86
N VAL A 184 0.21 6.76 23.70
CA VAL A 184 0.81 7.26 22.46
C VAL A 184 0.47 8.73 22.26
N LEU A 185 1.47 9.55 21.98
CA LEU A 185 1.27 10.94 21.58
C LEU A 185 0.91 11.00 20.10
N PHE A 186 -0.32 11.43 19.79
CA PHE A 186 -0.76 11.65 18.42
C PHE A 186 -0.58 13.09 18.00
N ASN A 187 0.17 13.32 16.92
CA ASN A 187 0.34 14.63 16.28
C ASN A 187 -0.40 14.64 14.94
N GLU A 188 -1.27 15.61 14.74
CA GLU A 188 -2.04 15.78 13.52
C GLU A 188 -1.47 16.92 12.68
N ASN A 189 -1.10 16.63 11.43
CA ASN A 189 -0.61 17.60 10.45
C ASN A 189 -1.41 17.44 9.15
N TYR A 190 -2.60 17.99 9.14
CA TYR A 190 -3.55 17.83 8.03
C TYR A 190 -3.52 19.03 7.09
N ASP A 191 -3.50 18.76 5.79
CA ASP A 191 -3.74 19.75 4.75
C ASP A 191 -5.26 20.03 4.65
N PRO A 192 -5.76 21.20 5.09
CA PRO A 192 -7.18 21.49 5.11
C PRO A 192 -7.79 21.63 3.70
N SER A 193 -6.95 21.78 2.67
CA SER A 193 -7.39 21.91 1.28
C SER A 193 -7.56 20.57 0.57
N LEU A 194 -7.22 19.45 1.24
CA LEU A 194 -7.29 18.14 0.64
C LEU A 194 -8.74 17.80 0.26
N PRO A 195 -9.04 17.47 -1.01
CA PRO A 195 -10.39 17.09 -1.43
C PRO A 195 -10.79 15.72 -0.84
N GLU A 196 -12.09 15.45 -0.87
CA GLU A 196 -12.66 14.18 -0.46
C GLU A 196 -12.10 13.04 -1.32
N ILE A 197 -11.85 11.90 -0.72
CA ILE A 197 -11.48 10.66 -1.41
C ILE A 197 -12.72 9.84 -1.75
N PHE A 198 -12.69 9.13 -2.87
CA PHE A 198 -13.77 8.21 -3.23
C PHE A 198 -13.45 6.81 -2.68
N GLY A 199 -14.26 6.32 -1.75
CA GLY A 199 -14.00 5.06 -1.08
C GLY A 199 -15.14 4.59 -0.18
N ASN A 200 -14.91 3.49 0.53
CA ASN A 200 -15.82 2.95 1.53
C ASN A 200 -15.33 3.31 2.94
N TYR A 201 -16.23 3.88 3.75
CA TYR A 201 -15.90 4.41 5.07
C TYR A 201 -15.37 3.33 6.03
N ASP A 202 -16.04 2.18 6.10
CA ASP A 202 -15.67 1.10 7.01
C ASP A 202 -14.33 0.45 6.62
N LEU A 203 -14.11 0.27 5.32
CA LEU A 203 -12.84 -0.22 4.79
C LEU A 203 -11.68 0.72 5.12
N LEU A 204 -11.89 2.03 4.99
CA LEU A 204 -10.87 3.02 5.34
C LEU A 204 -10.57 3.00 6.84
N ILE A 205 -11.59 2.92 7.69
CA ILE A 205 -11.40 2.75 9.15
C ILE A 205 -10.55 1.51 9.43
N GLN A 206 -10.88 0.38 8.80
CA GLN A 206 -10.14 -0.86 8.98
C GLN A 206 -8.68 -0.75 8.55
N ILE A 207 -8.42 -0.13 7.39
CA ILE A 207 -7.06 0.13 6.89
C ILE A 207 -6.27 0.96 7.89
N PHE A 208 -6.81 2.10 8.31
CA PHE A 208 -6.09 3.02 9.19
C PHE A 208 -5.93 2.48 10.61
N LEU A 209 -6.92 1.76 11.16
CA LEU A 209 -6.78 1.09 12.44
C LEU A 209 -5.69 0.00 12.42
N ASN A 210 -5.58 -0.77 11.33
CA ASN A 210 -4.50 -1.76 11.20
C ASN A 210 -3.11 -1.08 11.18
N LEU A 211 -2.97 0.02 10.44
CA LEU A 211 -1.70 0.75 10.38
C LEU A 211 -1.35 1.41 11.71
N ILE A 212 -2.30 2.11 12.35
CA ILE A 212 -2.10 2.75 13.65
C ILE A 212 -1.79 1.71 14.73
N LYS A 213 -2.48 0.57 14.72
CA LYS A 213 -2.19 -0.52 15.66
C LYS A 213 -0.78 -1.08 15.45
N ASN A 214 -0.36 -1.29 14.21
CA ASN A 214 1.00 -1.74 13.92
C ASN A 214 2.04 -0.74 14.41
N ALA A 215 1.80 0.56 14.22
CA ALA A 215 2.64 1.63 14.73
C ALA A 215 2.73 1.59 16.27
N CYS A 216 1.58 1.51 16.97
CA CYS A 216 1.55 1.42 18.44
C CYS A 216 2.33 0.19 18.97
N GLU A 217 2.22 -0.95 18.30
CA GLU A 217 2.89 -2.17 18.71
C GLU A 217 4.41 -2.20 18.41
N ALA A 218 4.88 -1.33 17.52
CA ALA A 218 6.30 -1.22 17.15
C ALA A 218 7.10 -0.28 18.06
N MET A 219 6.44 0.50 18.91
CA MET A 219 7.09 1.52 19.75
C MET A 219 7.41 0.99 21.13
N ILE A 220 8.52 1.44 21.71
CA ILE A 220 8.99 1.05 23.04
C ILE A 220 9.03 2.26 23.97
N ASP A 221 9.78 3.30 23.61
CA ASP A 221 10.01 4.47 24.44
C ASP A 221 9.36 5.72 23.83
N ASN A 222 8.73 6.55 24.67
CA ASN A 222 8.10 7.81 24.28
C ASN A 222 7.27 7.69 22.99
N PRO A 223 6.26 6.82 22.94
CA PRO A 223 5.56 6.46 21.71
C PRO A 223 4.86 7.68 21.09
N SER A 224 5.15 7.94 19.82
CA SER A 224 4.50 9.01 19.08
C SER A 224 4.16 8.62 17.65
N ILE A 225 2.99 9.07 17.20
CA ILE A 225 2.50 8.88 15.84
C ILE A 225 2.15 10.23 15.25
N ILE A 226 2.62 10.50 14.03
CA ILE A 226 2.22 11.66 13.25
C ILE A 226 1.26 11.18 12.16
N LEU A 227 0.05 11.74 12.16
CA LEU A 227 -0.93 11.58 11.09
C LEU A 227 -0.83 12.80 10.20
N LYS A 228 -0.40 12.61 8.95
CA LYS A 228 -0.17 13.71 8.03
C LYS A 228 -0.94 13.49 6.74
N THR A 229 -1.52 14.57 6.19
CA THR A 229 -2.14 14.57 4.87
C THR A 229 -1.51 15.65 4.01
N SER A 230 -1.43 15.41 2.70
CA SER A 230 -0.91 16.38 1.74
C SER A 230 -1.41 16.08 0.33
N TYR A 231 -1.43 17.12 -0.51
CA TYR A 231 -1.71 16.99 -1.93
C TYR A 231 -0.40 16.94 -2.72
N ASN A 232 -0.19 15.89 -3.50
CA ASN A 232 1.01 15.71 -4.31
C ASN A 232 0.64 15.38 -5.76
N SER A 233 0.56 16.41 -6.59
CA SER A 233 0.16 16.31 -8.00
C SER A 233 1.12 15.48 -8.87
N ASN A 234 2.34 15.25 -8.41
CA ASN A 234 3.38 14.58 -9.19
C ASN A 234 3.39 13.07 -9.00
N LYS A 235 2.52 12.51 -8.16
CA LYS A 235 2.50 11.07 -7.93
C LYS A 235 1.55 10.39 -8.91
N VAL A 236 2.13 9.58 -9.78
CA VAL A 236 1.42 8.81 -10.80
C VAL A 236 1.48 7.35 -10.40
N ALA A 237 0.35 6.63 -10.48
CA ALA A 237 0.35 5.18 -10.39
C ALA A 237 1.13 4.63 -11.58
N SER A 238 2.07 3.73 -11.33
CA SER A 238 2.82 3.10 -12.41
C SER A 238 1.87 2.23 -13.24
N LEU A 239 1.88 2.47 -14.54
CA LEU A 239 0.93 1.93 -15.50
C LEU A 239 1.35 0.60 -16.09
N ASN A 240 0.34 -0.19 -16.46
CA ASN A 240 0.48 -1.14 -17.54
C ASN A 240 0.62 -0.39 -18.88
N MET A 241 1.34 -0.96 -19.84
CA MET A 241 1.61 -0.37 -21.16
C MET A 241 0.37 0.09 -21.95
N TYR A 242 -0.84 -0.20 -21.47
CA TYR A 242 -2.11 0.06 -22.17
C TYR A 242 -3.06 1.00 -21.43
N ASP A 243 -2.77 1.36 -20.18
CA ASP A 243 -3.67 2.20 -19.37
C ASP A 243 -3.14 3.64 -19.28
N MET A 244 -4.05 4.61 -19.28
CA MET A 244 -3.70 6.01 -19.02
C MET A 244 -3.13 6.17 -17.61
N PRO A 245 -2.13 7.07 -17.41
CA PRO A 245 -1.58 7.33 -16.08
C PRO A 245 -2.65 7.85 -15.13
N GLU A 246 -3.00 7.05 -14.14
CA GLU A 246 -3.86 7.50 -13.07
C GLU A 246 -3.01 8.25 -12.03
N THR A 247 -3.34 9.50 -11.78
CA THR A 247 -2.67 10.28 -10.75
C THR A 247 -3.22 9.91 -9.38
N LEU A 248 -2.33 9.74 -8.39
CA LEU A 248 -2.67 9.47 -6.99
C LEU A 248 -2.25 10.65 -6.11
N PRO A 249 -2.90 11.82 -6.25
CA PRO A 249 -2.41 13.05 -5.65
C PRO A 249 -2.71 13.17 -4.15
N LEU A 250 -3.69 12.42 -3.64
CA LEU A 250 -4.12 12.53 -2.26
C LEU A 250 -3.28 11.61 -1.38
N GLN A 251 -2.41 12.18 -0.57
CA GLN A 251 -1.47 11.42 0.25
C GLN A 251 -1.83 11.47 1.74
N VAL A 252 -1.82 10.30 2.38
CA VAL A 252 -1.90 10.13 3.82
C VAL A 252 -0.63 9.45 4.29
N GLU A 253 0.02 10.01 5.32
CA GLU A 253 1.21 9.44 5.94
C GLU A 253 0.92 9.11 7.41
N ILE A 254 1.33 7.91 7.83
CA ILE A 254 1.37 7.48 9.23
C ILE A 254 2.82 7.24 9.58
N ILE A 255 3.36 8.09 10.45
CA ILE A 255 4.77 8.09 10.82
C ILE A 255 4.87 7.76 12.31
N ASP A 256 5.53 6.65 12.62
CA ASP A 256 5.81 6.23 14.00
C ASP A 256 7.32 6.34 14.30
N ASN A 257 7.64 6.44 15.60
CA ASN A 257 8.99 6.42 16.12
C ASN A 257 9.40 5.03 16.66
N GLY A 258 8.84 3.97 16.11
CA GLY A 258 9.10 2.60 16.51
C GLY A 258 10.48 2.06 16.12
N ILE A 259 10.69 0.78 16.41
CA ILE A 259 11.97 0.10 16.15
C ILE A 259 12.40 0.09 14.68
N GLY A 260 11.46 0.33 13.77
CA GLY A 260 11.66 0.19 12.34
C GLY A 260 11.46 -1.24 11.83
N ILE A 261 11.60 -1.41 10.52
CA ILE A 261 11.48 -2.69 9.81
C ILE A 261 12.83 -3.00 9.18
N GLU A 262 13.29 -4.24 9.34
CA GLU A 262 14.54 -4.73 8.75
C GLU A 262 14.45 -4.71 7.21
N GLU A 263 15.56 -4.35 6.54
CA GLU A 263 15.56 -4.15 5.07
C GLU A 263 15.19 -5.40 4.28
N ASP A 264 15.60 -6.57 4.76
CA ASP A 264 15.29 -7.86 4.15
C ASP A 264 13.78 -8.22 4.22
N LYS A 265 13.07 -7.68 5.21
CA LYS A 265 11.64 -7.92 5.43
C LYS A 265 10.74 -6.91 4.72
N ILE A 266 11.24 -5.71 4.40
CA ILE A 266 10.43 -4.63 3.82
C ILE A 266 9.66 -5.07 2.57
N ASN A 267 10.25 -5.90 1.74
CA ASN A 267 9.62 -6.35 0.50
C ASN A 267 8.44 -7.31 0.73
N ASN A 268 8.39 -8.01 1.85
CA ASN A 268 7.43 -9.07 2.12
C ASN A 268 6.44 -8.73 3.24
N ILE A 269 6.48 -7.50 3.80
CA ILE A 269 5.60 -7.13 4.94
C ILE A 269 4.11 -7.13 4.60
N PHE A 270 3.76 -7.02 3.33
CA PHE A 270 2.39 -7.06 2.84
C PHE A 270 1.91 -8.47 2.48
N ASP A 271 2.81 -9.46 2.51
CA ASP A 271 2.43 -10.85 2.25
C ASP A 271 1.64 -11.41 3.44
N PRO A 272 0.60 -12.22 3.18
CA PRO A 272 -0.15 -12.88 4.23
C PRO A 272 0.76 -13.76 5.10
N PHE A 273 0.48 -13.78 6.39
CA PHE A 273 1.20 -14.57 7.41
C PHE A 273 2.65 -14.14 7.69
N VAL A 274 3.13 -13.07 7.08
CA VAL A 274 4.43 -12.47 7.41
C VAL A 274 4.28 -11.61 8.67
N SER A 275 4.95 -12.00 9.75
CA SER A 275 4.96 -11.27 11.01
C SER A 275 6.28 -11.45 11.75
N SER A 276 6.82 -10.39 12.31
CA SER A 276 7.93 -10.43 13.27
C SER A 276 7.45 -10.61 14.72
N LYS A 277 6.14 -10.62 14.97
CA LYS A 277 5.53 -10.65 16.30
C LYS A 277 5.14 -12.07 16.69
N LYS A 278 5.43 -12.46 17.94
CA LYS A 278 5.06 -13.79 18.48
C LYS A 278 3.54 -14.04 18.56
N SER A 279 2.73 -12.99 18.66
CA SER A 279 1.27 -13.08 18.81
C SER A 279 0.46 -12.55 17.62
N GLY A 280 1.13 -12.08 16.57
CA GLY A 280 0.48 -11.54 15.38
C GLY A 280 0.36 -12.58 14.27
N TYR A 281 -0.82 -12.70 13.67
CA TYR A 281 -1.08 -13.65 12.57
C TYR A 281 -0.49 -13.23 11.21
N GLY A 282 0.11 -12.03 11.12
CA GLY A 282 0.67 -11.52 9.87
C GLY A 282 -0.36 -11.14 8.81
N LEU A 283 -1.61 -10.89 9.21
CA LEU A 283 -2.70 -10.58 8.26
C LEU A 283 -3.01 -9.08 8.16
N GLY A 284 -2.57 -8.26 9.12
CA GLY A 284 -2.95 -6.84 9.18
C GLY A 284 -2.52 -6.03 7.96
N LEU A 285 -1.27 -6.17 7.51
CA LEU A 285 -0.74 -5.43 6.36
C LEU A 285 -1.23 -6.00 5.02
N SER A 286 -1.51 -7.30 4.93
CA SER A 286 -2.12 -7.88 3.73
C SER A 286 -3.56 -7.39 3.53
N ILE A 287 -4.33 -7.22 4.62
CA ILE A 287 -5.66 -6.58 4.59
C ILE A 287 -5.55 -5.14 4.10
N VAL A 288 -4.57 -4.38 4.61
CA VAL A 288 -4.31 -3.00 4.15
C VAL A 288 -4.02 -2.97 2.65
N SER A 289 -3.12 -3.81 2.17
CA SER A 289 -2.74 -3.87 0.75
C SER A 289 -3.92 -4.25 -0.15
N SER A 290 -4.70 -5.26 0.22
CA SER A 290 -5.89 -5.70 -0.52
C SER A 290 -6.96 -4.60 -0.54
N GLY A 291 -7.28 -4.02 0.62
CA GLY A 291 -8.27 -2.95 0.73
C GLY A 291 -7.89 -1.70 -0.07
N LEU A 292 -6.63 -1.29 -0.05
CA LEU A 292 -6.15 -0.16 -0.86
C LEU A 292 -6.20 -0.47 -2.36
N SER A 293 -5.86 -1.69 -2.77
CA SER A 293 -5.96 -2.12 -4.17
C SER A 293 -7.41 -2.03 -4.69
N SER A 294 -8.41 -2.42 -3.89
CA SER A 294 -9.83 -2.32 -4.28
C SER A 294 -10.31 -0.87 -4.43
N LEU A 295 -9.65 0.08 -3.78
CA LEU A 295 -9.92 1.52 -3.90
C LEU A 295 -9.08 2.20 -5.01
N GLY A 296 -8.26 1.46 -5.74
CA GLY A 296 -7.30 2.01 -6.71
C GLY A 296 -6.17 2.81 -6.06
N ALA A 297 -5.97 2.67 -4.75
CA ALA A 297 -4.94 3.35 -3.99
C ALA A 297 -3.63 2.56 -3.94
N SER A 298 -2.54 3.23 -3.62
CA SER A 298 -1.24 2.60 -3.42
C SER A 298 -0.70 2.86 -2.01
N ILE A 299 0.17 1.96 -1.53
CA ILE A 299 0.89 2.12 -0.28
C ILE A 299 2.37 1.91 -0.50
N ASP A 300 3.17 2.79 0.11
CA ASP A 300 4.63 2.68 0.19
C ASP A 300 5.06 2.67 1.65
N VAL A 301 6.20 2.06 1.93
CA VAL A 301 6.81 2.09 3.25
C VAL A 301 8.25 2.58 3.17
N ILE A 302 8.60 3.52 4.03
CA ILE A 302 9.97 3.93 4.27
C ILE A 302 10.26 3.68 5.74
N SER A 303 11.20 2.80 6.01
CA SER A 303 11.54 2.46 7.38
C SER A 303 13.05 2.50 7.59
N LYS A 304 13.43 2.96 8.76
CA LYS A 304 14.80 2.95 9.30
C LYS A 304 14.70 2.71 10.80
N LYS A 305 15.79 2.40 11.42
CA LYS A 305 15.84 2.26 12.89
C LYS A 305 15.34 3.54 13.56
N GLY A 306 14.33 3.42 14.39
CA GLY A 306 13.71 4.54 15.12
C GLY A 306 12.59 5.26 14.34
N GLN A 307 12.20 4.81 13.15
CA GLN A 307 11.09 5.45 12.42
C GLN A 307 10.54 4.55 11.32
N THR A 308 9.22 4.44 11.24
CA THR A 308 8.53 3.89 10.06
C THR A 308 7.53 4.91 9.53
N ASN A 309 7.47 5.06 8.22
CA ASN A 309 6.50 5.92 7.53
C ASN A 309 5.75 5.09 6.48
N PHE A 310 4.47 4.85 6.71
CA PHE A 310 3.54 4.32 5.72
C PHE A 310 2.91 5.48 4.96
N ARG A 311 3.04 5.46 3.63
CA ARG A 311 2.49 6.46 2.72
C ARG A 311 1.43 5.85 1.85
N ILE A 312 0.22 6.31 2.00
CA ILE A 312 -0.93 5.87 1.21
C ILE A 312 -1.27 6.98 0.22
N ASN A 313 -1.52 6.62 -1.04
CA ASN A 313 -1.87 7.56 -2.08
C ASN A 313 -3.17 7.10 -2.73
N PHE A 314 -4.14 8.00 -2.77
CA PHE A 314 -5.46 7.76 -3.33
C PHE A 314 -5.63 8.49 -4.66
N PRO A 315 -6.41 7.90 -5.60
CA PRO A 315 -6.83 8.59 -6.81
C PRO A 315 -7.77 9.75 -6.49
N PHE A 316 -7.68 10.78 -7.29
CA PHE A 316 -8.67 11.86 -7.27
C PHE A 316 -9.80 11.51 -8.26
N LYS A 317 -11.02 11.38 -7.75
CA LYS A 317 -12.21 11.24 -8.60
C LYS A 317 -13.08 12.47 -8.40
N GLU A 318 -13.38 13.16 -9.50
CA GLU A 318 -14.27 14.32 -9.46
C GLU A 318 -15.65 13.91 -8.99
N LYS A 319 -16.26 14.78 -8.17
CA LYS A 319 -17.66 14.65 -7.76
C LYS A 319 -18.51 15.09 -8.95
N TYR A 320 -19.13 14.17 -9.66
CA TYR A 320 -20.14 14.54 -10.65
C TYR A 320 -21.30 15.20 -9.90
N ILE A 321 -21.41 16.51 -10.04
CA ILE A 321 -22.62 17.24 -9.65
C ILE A 321 -23.60 17.03 -10.81
N GLY A 322 -24.48 16.03 -10.67
CA GLY A 322 -25.60 15.80 -11.59
C GLY A 322 -26.73 16.80 -11.39
#